data_99411b72eeac8f075aafa4b71fbf8ca1
#
_entry.id   99411b72eeac8f075aafa4b71fbf8ca1
#
_cell.length_a   1.000
_cell.length_b   1.000
_cell.length_c   1.000
_cell.angle_alpha   90.00
_cell.angle_beta   90.00
_cell.angle_gamma   90.00
#
_symmetry.space_group_name_H-M   'P 1'
#
loop_
_entity.id
_entity.type
_entity.pdbx_description
1 polymer ?
#
loop_
_entity_poly.entity_id
_entity_poly.type
_entity_poly.pdbx_seq_one_letter_code
_entity_poly.pdbx_strand_id
1 'polypeptide(L)'
;MGKLTDRVAIVTGASRGIGRAIALALAAEGAKVAVNYNSSAAAAQEVVDTIIAQGGEAMPIRANVSQADEARSMVQQVIERWRRVDILVNNAGITRDRTLRKLTDEDWSTVIQNNLNSVYYCTTAVMPYMIEQKYGRIINISSFVGQAGNFGQANYAASKGGIIAFTKTAALELAKYNVTVNALAPGFTITDMLAKVPEQIQEQIRARIPMGRFGLPEEIAKAVVFLAADGDYITGQQINVNGGVYM
;
A
#
# COMPACT_ATOMS: atom_id res chain seq x y z
N MET A 1 0.98 6.91 25.02
CA MET A 1 1.03 7.65 23.77
C MET A 1 1.45 6.69 22.67
N GLY A 2 0.77 6.67 21.53
CA GLY A 2 1.16 5.81 20.40
C GLY A 2 2.46 6.29 19.76
N LYS A 3 3.16 5.41 19.08
CA LYS A 3 4.47 5.68 18.44
C LYS A 3 4.40 6.70 17.28
N LEU A 4 3.21 6.91 16.71
CA LEU A 4 2.98 7.79 15.57
C LEU A 4 2.14 9.02 15.94
N THR A 5 2.09 9.39 17.22
CA THR A 5 1.40 10.60 17.69
C THR A 5 1.90 11.82 16.91
N ASP A 6 0.98 12.70 16.49
CA ASP A 6 1.22 13.89 15.64
C ASP A 6 1.73 13.60 14.22
N ARG A 7 1.78 12.36 13.78
CA ARG A 7 2.09 12.01 12.39
C ARG A 7 0.83 11.98 11.53
N VAL A 8 1.00 12.32 10.26
CA VAL A 8 -0.07 12.30 9.26
C VAL A 8 0.24 11.25 8.21
N ALA A 9 -0.70 10.32 8.01
CA ALA A 9 -0.57 9.22 7.07
C ALA A 9 -1.60 9.32 5.95
N ILE A 10 -1.18 9.04 4.73
CA ILE A 10 -2.05 8.77 3.57
C ILE A 10 -1.97 7.28 3.28
N VAL A 11 -3.11 6.61 3.22
CA VAL A 11 -3.20 5.21 2.79
C VAL A 11 -4.06 5.11 1.54
N THR A 12 -3.47 4.73 0.42
CA THR A 12 -4.22 4.61 -0.84
C THR A 12 -4.98 3.28 -0.90
N GLY A 13 -6.22 3.32 -1.44
CA GLY A 13 -7.07 2.14 -1.49
C GLY A 13 -7.44 1.59 -0.10
N ALA A 14 -7.71 2.48 0.86
CA ALA A 14 -7.86 2.15 2.27
C ALA A 14 -9.28 1.75 2.71
N SER A 15 -10.23 1.67 1.79
CA SER A 15 -11.64 1.35 2.14
C SER A 15 -11.86 -0.11 2.54
N ARG A 16 -10.95 -1.04 2.22
CA ARG A 16 -11.10 -2.48 2.50
C ARG A 16 -9.77 -3.23 2.53
N GLY A 17 -9.81 -4.50 2.93
CA GLY A 17 -8.67 -5.43 2.87
C GLY A 17 -7.42 -4.92 3.60
N ILE A 18 -6.27 -5.07 2.97
CA ILE A 18 -4.97 -4.68 3.52
C ILE A 18 -4.94 -3.18 3.83
N GLY A 19 -5.44 -2.33 2.91
CA GLY A 19 -5.44 -0.89 3.12
C GLY A 19 -6.26 -0.43 4.33
N ARG A 20 -7.43 -1.06 4.56
CA ARG A 20 -8.25 -0.83 5.77
C ARG A 20 -7.48 -1.20 7.04
N ALA A 21 -6.89 -2.39 7.07
CA ALA A 21 -6.13 -2.85 8.23
C ALA A 21 -4.93 -1.92 8.53
N ILE A 22 -4.25 -1.45 7.49
CA ILE A 22 -3.15 -0.48 7.62
C ILE A 22 -3.66 0.84 8.20
N ALA A 23 -4.76 1.39 7.66
CA ALA A 23 -5.32 2.66 8.15
C ALA A 23 -5.69 2.59 9.63
N LEU A 24 -6.36 1.50 10.04
CA LEU A 24 -6.73 1.26 11.45
C LEU A 24 -5.49 1.11 12.34
N ALA A 25 -4.48 0.36 11.90
CA ALA A 25 -3.27 0.12 12.69
C ALA A 25 -2.43 1.40 12.86
N LEU A 26 -2.29 2.23 11.82
CA LEU A 26 -1.59 3.52 11.93
C LEU A 26 -2.33 4.48 12.87
N ALA A 27 -3.67 4.52 12.80
CA ALA A 27 -4.49 5.33 13.69
C ALA A 27 -4.39 4.87 15.15
N ALA A 28 -4.36 3.55 15.40
CA ALA A 28 -4.17 2.99 16.75
C ALA A 28 -2.83 3.39 17.38
N GLU A 29 -1.81 3.65 16.56
CA GLU A 29 -0.52 4.21 17.00
C GLU A 29 -0.51 5.75 17.09
N GLY A 30 -1.67 6.40 16.92
CA GLY A 30 -1.83 7.85 17.11
C GLY A 30 -1.64 8.69 15.84
N ALA A 31 -1.49 8.09 14.68
CA ALA A 31 -1.43 8.83 13.41
C ALA A 31 -2.81 9.38 13.03
N LYS A 32 -2.84 10.59 12.43
CA LYS A 32 -3.99 11.11 11.69
C LYS A 32 -3.99 10.47 10.31
N VAL A 33 -5.12 9.93 9.85
CA VAL A 33 -5.16 9.09 8.65
C VAL A 33 -6.08 9.63 7.58
N ALA A 34 -5.53 9.89 6.41
CA ALA A 34 -6.29 10.10 5.19
C ALA A 34 -6.61 8.74 4.53
N VAL A 35 -7.88 8.37 4.57
CA VAL A 35 -8.42 7.12 4.04
C VAL A 35 -8.80 7.34 2.59
N ASN A 36 -7.88 7.04 1.65
CA ASN A 36 -8.16 7.23 0.24
C ASN A 36 -9.02 6.09 -0.34
N TYR A 37 -9.94 6.47 -1.19
CA TYR A 37 -10.78 5.56 -1.98
C TYR A 37 -11.04 6.13 -3.38
N ASN A 38 -11.39 5.27 -4.34
CA ASN A 38 -11.83 5.70 -5.67
C ASN A 38 -13.36 5.71 -5.79
N SER A 39 -14.01 4.58 -5.53
CA SER A 39 -15.46 4.40 -5.76
C SER A 39 -16.24 3.99 -4.50
N SER A 40 -15.62 3.44 -3.48
CA SER A 40 -16.29 2.85 -2.32
C SER A 40 -16.41 3.85 -1.16
N ALA A 41 -17.21 4.91 -1.33
CA ALA A 41 -17.35 5.99 -0.36
C ALA A 41 -17.86 5.50 1.01
N ALA A 42 -18.93 4.69 1.03
CA ALA A 42 -19.50 4.16 2.26
C ALA A 42 -18.48 3.33 3.06
N ALA A 43 -17.76 2.41 2.40
CA ALA A 43 -16.73 1.60 3.06
C ALA A 43 -15.54 2.44 3.58
N ALA A 44 -15.17 3.51 2.88
CA ALA A 44 -14.15 4.43 3.37
C ALA A 44 -14.64 5.23 4.59
N GLN A 45 -15.90 5.64 4.61
CA GLN A 45 -16.51 6.31 5.75
C GLN A 45 -16.58 5.40 6.97
N GLU A 46 -16.93 4.11 6.81
CA GLU A 46 -16.91 3.13 7.90
C GLU A 46 -15.52 2.97 8.55
N VAL A 47 -14.45 3.04 7.74
CA VAL A 47 -13.07 3.04 8.28
C VAL A 47 -12.80 4.29 9.10
N VAL A 48 -13.20 5.46 8.59
CA VAL A 48 -13.06 6.75 9.28
C VAL A 48 -13.83 6.74 10.59
N ASP A 49 -15.10 6.30 10.56
CA ASP A 49 -15.96 6.24 11.75
C ASP A 49 -15.37 5.29 12.81
N THR A 50 -14.80 4.16 12.37
CA THR A 50 -14.11 3.22 13.26
C THR A 50 -12.90 3.89 13.94
N ILE A 51 -12.08 4.64 13.20
CA ILE A 51 -10.93 5.35 13.75
C ILE A 51 -11.38 6.42 14.76
N ILE A 52 -12.40 7.20 14.42
CA ILE A 52 -12.94 8.24 15.30
C ILE A 52 -13.55 7.64 16.58
N ALA A 53 -14.29 6.55 16.47
CA ALA A 53 -14.86 5.84 17.62
C ALA A 53 -13.78 5.30 18.59
N GLN A 54 -12.57 5.03 18.09
CA GLN A 54 -11.41 4.64 18.88
C GLN A 54 -10.58 5.83 19.42
N GLY A 55 -11.06 7.06 19.22
CA GLY A 55 -10.40 8.29 19.66
C GLY A 55 -9.31 8.82 18.75
N GLY A 56 -9.18 8.26 17.53
CA GLY A 56 -8.25 8.73 16.51
C GLY A 56 -8.81 9.87 15.65
N GLU A 57 -7.99 10.38 14.74
CA GLU A 57 -8.38 11.41 13.76
C GLU A 57 -8.21 10.85 12.34
N ALA A 58 -9.25 10.91 11.52
CA ALA A 58 -9.20 10.47 10.14
C ALA A 58 -10.15 11.29 9.24
N MET A 59 -9.90 11.25 7.93
CA MET A 59 -10.81 11.79 6.93
C MET A 59 -10.86 10.90 5.68
N PRO A 60 -12.02 10.73 5.03
CA PRO A 60 -12.11 10.06 3.75
C PRO A 60 -11.68 11.02 2.64
N ILE A 61 -10.90 10.53 1.66
CA ILE A 61 -10.54 11.32 0.47
C ILE A 61 -10.81 10.51 -0.79
N ARG A 62 -11.69 11.02 -1.64
CA ARG A 62 -11.89 10.46 -2.96
C ARG A 62 -10.78 10.93 -3.89
N ALA A 63 -10.02 9.99 -4.45
CA ALA A 63 -9.09 10.24 -5.55
C ALA A 63 -8.82 8.94 -6.31
N ASN A 64 -8.87 9.00 -7.62
CA ASN A 64 -8.34 7.95 -8.48
C ASN A 64 -6.83 8.16 -8.63
N VAL A 65 -6.05 7.47 -7.80
CA VAL A 65 -4.59 7.62 -7.77
C VAL A 65 -3.88 7.15 -9.05
N SER A 66 -4.59 6.51 -9.99
CA SER A 66 -4.08 6.25 -11.33
C SER A 66 -4.03 7.51 -12.21
N GLN A 67 -4.60 8.63 -11.75
CA GLN A 67 -4.58 9.93 -12.41
C GLN A 67 -3.67 10.88 -11.63
N ALA A 68 -2.65 11.42 -12.29
CA ALA A 68 -1.61 12.22 -11.64
C ALA A 68 -2.19 13.46 -10.92
N ASP A 69 -3.15 14.13 -11.55
CA ASP A 69 -3.74 15.34 -10.98
C ASP A 69 -4.63 15.04 -9.77
N GLU A 70 -5.36 13.91 -9.79
CA GLU A 70 -6.14 13.49 -8.63
C GLU A 70 -5.24 13.07 -7.46
N ALA A 71 -4.11 12.40 -7.74
CA ALA A 71 -3.11 12.06 -6.71
C ALA A 71 -2.50 13.32 -6.07
N ARG A 72 -2.17 14.35 -6.87
CA ARG A 72 -1.69 15.64 -6.37
C ARG A 72 -2.76 16.38 -5.55
N SER A 73 -4.00 16.43 -6.06
CA SER A 73 -5.12 17.05 -5.35
C SER A 73 -5.40 16.37 -4.01
N MET A 74 -5.30 15.04 -3.94
CA MET A 74 -5.41 14.30 -2.68
C MET A 74 -4.37 14.77 -1.64
N VAL A 75 -3.10 14.86 -2.04
CA VAL A 75 -2.03 15.31 -1.14
C VAL A 75 -2.26 16.76 -0.70
N GLN A 76 -2.68 17.63 -1.63
CA GLN A 76 -2.98 19.03 -1.32
C GLN A 76 -4.08 19.15 -0.25
N GLN A 77 -5.17 18.38 -0.34
CA GLN A 77 -6.22 18.35 0.68
C GLN A 77 -5.69 17.92 2.07
N VAL A 78 -4.76 16.94 2.11
CA VAL A 78 -4.11 16.53 3.37
C VAL A 78 -3.28 17.66 3.97
N ILE A 79 -2.51 18.37 3.14
CA ILE A 79 -1.70 19.52 3.56
C ILE A 79 -2.59 20.67 4.04
N GLU A 80 -3.69 20.96 3.35
CA GLU A 80 -4.65 21.99 3.78
C GLU A 80 -5.26 21.67 5.14
N ARG A 81 -5.58 20.40 5.39
CA ARG A 81 -6.20 19.94 6.64
C ARG A 81 -5.23 19.89 7.81
N TRP A 82 -4.03 19.32 7.62
CA TRP A 82 -3.11 18.98 8.72
C TRP A 82 -1.73 19.63 8.63
N ARG A 83 -1.45 20.40 7.58
CA ARG A 83 -0.20 21.15 7.35
C ARG A 83 1.05 20.29 7.20
N ARG A 84 0.90 18.97 7.12
CA ARG A 84 2.00 18.02 6.95
C ARG A 84 1.57 16.71 6.34
N VAL A 85 2.51 15.93 5.86
CA VAL A 85 2.37 14.52 5.50
C VAL A 85 3.65 13.78 5.85
N ASP A 86 3.55 12.77 6.72
CA ASP A 86 4.70 12.05 7.28
C ASP A 86 4.82 10.64 6.71
N ILE A 87 3.70 10.00 6.42
CA ILE A 87 3.64 8.60 6.01
C ILE A 87 2.79 8.51 4.74
N LEU A 88 3.33 7.84 3.73
CA LEU A 88 2.59 7.45 2.53
C LEU A 88 2.61 5.93 2.42
N VAL A 89 1.43 5.30 2.38
CA VAL A 89 1.29 3.89 2.06
C VAL A 89 0.63 3.74 0.69
N ASN A 90 1.42 3.39 -0.30
CA ASN A 90 0.96 3.06 -1.64
C ASN A 90 0.43 1.62 -1.66
N ASN A 91 -0.86 1.46 -1.36
CA ASN A 91 -1.53 0.16 -1.28
C ASN A 91 -2.52 -0.06 -2.44
N ALA A 92 -3.06 0.98 -3.05
CA ALA A 92 -4.02 0.84 -4.14
C ALA A 92 -3.46 -0.05 -5.27
N GLY A 93 -4.30 -0.95 -5.76
CA GLY A 93 -3.92 -1.84 -6.85
C GLY A 93 -5.07 -2.75 -7.28
N ILE A 94 -4.94 -3.27 -8.48
CA ILE A 94 -5.91 -4.17 -9.12
C ILE A 94 -5.20 -5.35 -9.78
N THR A 95 -5.96 -6.39 -10.11
CA THR A 95 -5.54 -7.48 -10.98
C THR A 95 -6.43 -7.56 -12.22
N ARG A 96 -5.86 -8.00 -13.33
CA ARG A 96 -6.54 -8.37 -14.58
C ARG A 96 -5.85 -9.62 -15.11
N ASP A 97 -6.18 -10.75 -14.47
CA ASP A 97 -5.48 -12.01 -14.69
C ASP A 97 -5.87 -12.64 -16.03
N ARG A 98 -4.91 -12.82 -16.91
CA ARG A 98 -5.02 -13.48 -18.19
C ARG A 98 -3.70 -14.19 -18.49
N THR A 99 -3.77 -15.34 -19.15
CA THR A 99 -2.56 -15.94 -19.72
C THR A 99 -1.95 -14.98 -20.75
N LEU A 100 -0.64 -15.00 -20.90
CA LEU A 100 0.07 -14.09 -21.82
C LEU A 100 -0.51 -14.13 -23.26
N ARG A 101 -0.99 -15.30 -23.69
CA ARG A 101 -1.65 -15.48 -25.00
C ARG A 101 -2.99 -14.72 -25.11
N LYS A 102 -3.68 -14.45 -23.99
CA LYS A 102 -5.01 -13.81 -23.94
C LYS A 102 -4.98 -12.43 -23.33
N LEU A 103 -3.84 -11.98 -22.85
CA LEU A 103 -3.67 -10.67 -22.26
C LEU A 103 -3.80 -9.60 -23.33
N THR A 104 -4.67 -8.63 -23.12
CA THR A 104 -4.85 -7.49 -24.02
C THR A 104 -3.96 -6.32 -23.60
N ASP A 105 -3.66 -5.42 -24.55
CA ASP A 105 -2.93 -4.18 -24.26
C ASP A 105 -3.70 -3.30 -23.27
N GLU A 106 -5.03 -3.34 -23.29
CA GLU A 106 -5.88 -2.65 -22.33
C GLU A 106 -5.72 -3.22 -20.92
N ASP A 107 -5.81 -4.54 -20.74
CA ASP A 107 -5.60 -5.20 -19.44
C ASP A 107 -4.18 -4.93 -18.89
N TRP A 108 -3.18 -4.95 -19.79
CA TRP A 108 -1.82 -4.59 -19.44
C TRP A 108 -1.72 -3.15 -18.95
N SER A 109 -2.12 -2.21 -19.79
CA SER A 109 -2.00 -0.77 -19.51
C SER A 109 -2.80 -0.37 -18.27
N THR A 110 -4.00 -0.94 -18.08
CA THR A 110 -4.84 -0.69 -16.92
C THR A 110 -4.14 -1.11 -15.63
N VAL A 111 -3.49 -2.29 -15.59
CA VAL A 111 -2.78 -2.75 -14.38
C VAL A 111 -1.53 -1.91 -14.12
N ILE A 112 -0.74 -1.60 -15.13
CA ILE A 112 0.44 -0.73 -14.98
C ILE A 112 0.03 0.64 -14.45
N GLN A 113 -1.01 1.24 -15.02
CA GLN A 113 -1.50 2.56 -14.63
C GLN A 113 -1.99 2.59 -13.18
N ASN A 114 -2.76 1.58 -12.76
CA ASN A 114 -3.33 1.54 -11.42
C ASN A 114 -2.32 1.12 -10.35
N ASN A 115 -1.36 0.24 -10.66
CA ASN A 115 -0.48 -0.34 -9.66
C ASN A 115 0.87 0.37 -9.58
N LEU A 116 1.49 0.70 -10.74
CA LEU A 116 2.84 1.25 -10.78
C LEU A 116 2.85 2.77 -10.93
N ASN A 117 2.11 3.31 -11.91
CA ASN A 117 2.09 4.74 -12.12
C ASN A 117 1.49 5.49 -10.93
N SER A 118 0.48 4.92 -10.25
CA SER A 118 -0.09 5.49 -9.02
C SER A 118 0.96 5.64 -7.91
N VAL A 119 1.87 4.68 -7.74
CA VAL A 119 2.97 4.76 -6.78
C VAL A 119 3.88 5.93 -7.09
N TYR A 120 4.25 6.10 -8.36
CA TYR A 120 5.03 7.24 -8.80
C TYR A 120 4.30 8.58 -8.55
N TYR A 121 3.01 8.68 -8.92
CA TYR A 121 2.25 9.92 -8.77
C TYR A 121 2.08 10.32 -7.30
N CYS A 122 1.71 9.38 -6.44
CA CYS A 122 1.56 9.67 -5.01
C CYS A 122 2.91 9.99 -4.36
N THR A 123 3.98 9.26 -4.68
CA THR A 123 5.31 9.51 -4.15
C THR A 123 5.81 10.91 -4.53
N THR A 124 5.72 11.27 -5.81
CA THR A 124 6.16 12.60 -6.28
C THR A 124 5.31 13.73 -5.72
N ALA A 125 4.03 13.47 -5.41
CA ALA A 125 3.15 14.47 -4.80
C ALA A 125 3.50 14.75 -3.33
N VAL A 126 3.89 13.75 -2.52
CA VAL A 126 4.29 13.97 -1.11
C VAL A 126 5.74 14.41 -0.96
N MET A 127 6.60 14.07 -1.92
CA MET A 127 8.04 14.27 -1.86
C MET A 127 8.48 15.71 -1.49
N PRO A 128 7.94 16.78 -2.08
CA PRO A 128 8.36 18.15 -1.73
C PRO A 128 8.15 18.47 -0.25
N TYR A 129 7.02 18.06 0.30
CA TYR A 129 6.67 18.28 1.71
C TYR A 129 7.57 17.48 2.65
N MET A 130 7.82 16.20 2.35
CA MET A 130 8.69 15.34 3.15
C MET A 130 10.15 15.84 3.13
N ILE A 131 10.63 16.36 2.00
CA ILE A 131 11.96 16.97 1.87
C ILE A 131 12.07 18.23 2.75
N GLU A 132 11.08 19.12 2.69
CA GLU A 132 11.03 20.34 3.50
C GLU A 132 10.96 20.02 4.99
N GLN A 133 10.13 19.04 5.37
CA GLN A 133 9.98 18.54 6.75
C GLN A 133 11.25 17.84 7.27
N LYS A 134 12.15 17.39 6.38
CA LYS A 134 13.28 16.49 6.69
C LYS A 134 12.82 15.22 7.41
N TYR A 135 11.67 14.70 6.99
CA TYR A 135 11.06 13.48 7.52
C TYR A 135 10.04 12.93 6.55
N GLY A 136 10.09 11.62 6.33
CA GLY A 136 9.07 10.90 5.56
C GLY A 136 9.27 9.40 5.65
N ARG A 137 8.15 8.65 5.56
CA ARG A 137 8.11 7.19 5.52
C ARG A 137 7.20 6.77 4.37
N ILE A 138 7.78 6.26 3.30
CA ILE A 138 7.05 5.78 2.13
C ILE A 138 7.10 4.25 2.13
N ILE A 139 5.95 3.62 2.19
CA ILE A 139 5.80 2.16 2.20
C ILE A 139 4.97 1.75 1.00
N ASN A 140 5.58 1.00 0.11
CA ASN A 140 4.96 0.53 -1.13
C ASN A 140 4.49 -0.92 -0.97
N ILE A 141 3.21 -1.20 -1.16
CA ILE A 141 2.69 -2.57 -1.12
C ILE A 141 2.90 -3.22 -2.48
N SER A 142 3.98 -4.01 -2.57
CA SER A 142 4.30 -4.87 -3.71
C SER A 142 3.54 -6.20 -3.61
N SER A 143 4.17 -7.29 -3.95
CA SER A 143 3.71 -8.68 -3.83
C SER A 143 4.90 -9.62 -4.02
N PHE A 144 4.83 -10.82 -3.43
CA PHE A 144 5.77 -11.89 -3.78
C PHE A 144 5.73 -12.23 -5.30
N VAL A 145 4.58 -12.01 -5.95
CA VAL A 145 4.43 -12.21 -7.40
C VAL A 145 5.34 -11.28 -8.21
N GLY A 146 5.67 -10.10 -7.68
CA GLY A 146 6.64 -9.19 -8.32
C GLY A 146 8.08 -9.73 -8.33
N GLN A 147 8.36 -10.76 -7.54
CA GLN A 147 9.66 -11.42 -7.46
C GLN A 147 9.64 -12.79 -8.17
N ALA A 148 8.64 -13.61 -7.87
CA ALA A 148 8.54 -14.99 -8.32
C ALA A 148 7.84 -15.13 -9.70
N GLY A 149 7.04 -14.13 -10.11
CA GLY A 149 6.06 -14.30 -11.16
C GLY A 149 4.87 -15.17 -10.71
N ASN A 150 3.83 -15.21 -11.50
CA ASN A 150 2.72 -16.15 -11.32
C ASN A 150 2.01 -16.38 -12.67
N PHE A 151 1.52 -17.59 -12.88
CA PHE A 151 0.81 -17.94 -14.11
C PHE A 151 -0.43 -17.06 -14.30
N GLY A 152 -0.57 -16.46 -15.48
CA GLY A 152 -1.71 -15.59 -15.80
C GLY A 152 -1.61 -14.15 -15.25
N GLN A 153 -0.49 -13.75 -14.66
CA GLN A 153 -0.33 -12.45 -13.99
C GLN A 153 0.86 -11.63 -14.54
N ALA A 154 1.15 -11.69 -15.82
CA ALA A 154 2.30 -11.00 -16.41
C ALA A 154 2.29 -9.48 -16.16
N ASN A 155 1.11 -8.82 -16.34
CA ASN A 155 0.92 -7.40 -16.06
C ASN A 155 1.07 -7.08 -14.57
N TYR A 156 0.47 -7.88 -13.70
CA TYR A 156 0.55 -7.71 -12.26
C TYR A 156 1.99 -7.93 -11.75
N ALA A 157 2.65 -9.01 -12.17
CA ALA A 157 4.04 -9.30 -11.83
C ALA A 157 4.97 -8.15 -12.26
N ALA A 158 4.83 -7.66 -13.50
CA ALA A 158 5.59 -6.53 -14.00
C ALA A 158 5.36 -5.26 -13.16
N SER A 159 4.10 -4.95 -12.83
CA SER A 159 3.77 -3.79 -12.01
C SER A 159 4.39 -3.88 -10.60
N LYS A 160 4.29 -5.05 -9.96
CA LYS A 160 4.80 -5.29 -8.60
C LYS A 160 6.33 -5.40 -8.55
N GLY A 161 6.96 -5.95 -9.58
CA GLY A 161 8.41 -5.91 -9.77
C GLY A 161 8.93 -4.49 -10.01
N GLY A 162 8.21 -3.71 -10.83
CA GLY A 162 8.50 -2.29 -11.05
C GLY A 162 8.45 -1.45 -9.77
N ILE A 163 7.50 -1.73 -8.86
CA ILE A 163 7.43 -1.09 -7.53
C ILE A 163 8.69 -1.38 -6.71
N ILE A 164 9.21 -2.61 -6.74
CA ILE A 164 10.45 -2.97 -6.02
C ILE A 164 11.63 -2.17 -6.55
N ALA A 165 11.79 -2.09 -7.87
CA ALA A 165 12.85 -1.33 -8.51
C ALA A 165 12.72 0.18 -8.23
N PHE A 166 11.52 0.75 -8.37
CA PHE A 166 11.22 2.14 -8.03
C PHE A 166 11.55 2.48 -6.58
N THR A 167 11.19 1.60 -5.64
CA THR A 167 11.48 1.74 -4.21
C THR A 167 12.96 1.97 -3.96
N LYS A 168 13.83 1.19 -4.59
CA LYS A 168 15.29 1.29 -4.42
C LYS A 168 15.83 2.62 -4.91
N THR A 169 15.38 3.07 -6.08
CA THR A 169 15.82 4.35 -6.65
C THR A 169 15.33 5.52 -5.80
N ALA A 170 14.05 5.54 -5.43
CA ALA A 170 13.49 6.58 -4.57
C ALA A 170 14.18 6.64 -3.20
N ALA A 171 14.56 5.49 -2.64
CA ALA A 171 15.31 5.41 -1.39
C ALA A 171 16.68 6.09 -1.49
N LEU A 172 17.42 5.82 -2.57
CA LEU A 172 18.73 6.46 -2.81
C LEU A 172 18.62 7.98 -2.92
N GLU A 173 17.60 8.47 -3.62
CA GLU A 173 17.42 9.91 -3.85
C GLU A 173 16.95 10.66 -2.60
N LEU A 174 16.15 10.01 -1.76
CA LEU A 174 15.46 10.65 -0.64
C LEU A 174 16.15 10.46 0.72
N ALA A 175 17.08 9.52 0.84
CA ALA A 175 17.76 9.20 2.11
C ALA A 175 18.41 10.43 2.78
N LYS A 176 19.07 11.31 2.00
CA LYS A 176 19.71 12.52 2.53
C LYS A 176 18.75 13.52 3.18
N TYR A 177 17.46 13.36 2.94
CA TYR A 177 16.40 14.19 3.54
C TYR A 177 15.70 13.51 4.71
N ASN A 178 16.26 12.40 5.23
CA ASN A 178 15.63 11.59 6.29
C ASN A 178 14.26 11.02 5.88
N VAL A 179 14.12 10.71 4.59
CA VAL A 179 12.95 10.03 4.05
C VAL A 179 13.32 8.60 3.69
N THR A 180 12.68 7.62 4.32
CA THR A 180 12.86 6.22 3.98
C THR A 180 11.80 5.74 2.99
N VAL A 181 12.20 4.88 2.07
CA VAL A 181 11.30 4.27 1.09
C VAL A 181 11.51 2.77 1.07
N ASN A 182 10.48 2.01 1.43
CA ASN A 182 10.57 0.56 1.49
C ASN A 182 9.36 -0.10 0.80
N ALA A 183 9.52 -1.35 0.40
CA ALA A 183 8.45 -2.17 -0.16
C ALA A 183 8.11 -3.33 0.77
N LEU A 184 6.84 -3.63 0.95
CA LEU A 184 6.37 -4.89 1.51
C LEU A 184 5.88 -5.79 0.38
N ALA A 185 6.22 -7.06 0.44
CA ALA A 185 5.76 -8.09 -0.48
C ALA A 185 4.87 -9.10 0.25
N PRO A 186 3.56 -8.81 0.35
CA PRO A 186 2.61 -9.75 0.91
C PRO A 186 2.54 -11.05 0.11
N GLY A 187 2.27 -12.15 0.81
CA GLY A 187 1.82 -13.40 0.24
C GLY A 187 0.32 -13.42 -0.01
N PHE A 188 -0.24 -14.63 -0.08
CA PHE A 188 -1.68 -14.82 -0.15
C PHE A 188 -2.32 -14.39 1.18
N THR A 189 -3.11 -13.34 1.13
CA THR A 189 -3.72 -12.68 2.29
C THR A 189 -5.25 -12.79 2.20
N ILE A 190 -5.91 -13.03 3.32
CA ILE A 190 -7.39 -13.11 3.40
C ILE A 190 -7.95 -11.71 3.09
N THR A 191 -8.60 -11.61 1.93
CA THR A 191 -9.27 -10.40 1.46
C THR A 191 -10.50 -10.82 0.65
N ASP A 192 -11.37 -9.89 0.31
CA ASP A 192 -12.52 -10.13 -0.58
C ASP A 192 -12.11 -10.76 -1.93
N MET A 193 -10.87 -10.58 -2.33
CA MET A 193 -10.32 -11.16 -3.56
C MET A 193 -10.11 -12.67 -3.39
N LEU A 194 -9.58 -13.11 -2.26
CA LEU A 194 -9.39 -14.53 -1.95
C LEU A 194 -10.73 -15.23 -1.72
N ALA A 195 -11.69 -14.57 -1.09
CA ALA A 195 -13.02 -15.12 -0.84
C ALA A 195 -13.78 -15.50 -2.12
N LYS A 196 -13.39 -14.94 -3.27
CA LYS A 196 -13.98 -15.28 -4.58
C LYS A 196 -13.34 -16.51 -5.25
N VAL A 197 -12.26 -17.02 -4.69
CA VAL A 197 -11.55 -18.20 -5.21
C VAL A 197 -12.22 -19.46 -4.69
N PRO A 198 -12.55 -20.46 -5.55
CA PRO A 198 -13.13 -21.72 -5.10
C PRO A 198 -12.28 -22.41 -4.02
N GLU A 199 -12.93 -23.04 -3.04
CA GLU A 199 -12.28 -23.62 -1.86
C GLU A 199 -11.18 -24.64 -2.23
N GLN A 200 -11.46 -25.50 -3.22
CA GLN A 200 -10.47 -26.46 -3.72
C GLN A 200 -9.18 -25.80 -4.23
N ILE A 201 -9.29 -24.63 -4.87
CA ILE A 201 -8.15 -23.86 -5.32
C ILE A 201 -7.46 -23.17 -4.14
N GLN A 202 -8.23 -22.69 -3.15
CA GLN A 202 -7.66 -22.13 -1.92
C GLN A 202 -6.83 -23.18 -1.17
N GLU A 203 -7.26 -24.44 -1.11
CA GLU A 203 -6.48 -25.54 -0.50
C GLU A 203 -5.16 -25.79 -1.24
N GLN A 204 -5.20 -25.82 -2.58
CA GLN A 204 -3.98 -25.94 -3.39
C GLN A 204 -3.01 -24.77 -3.17
N ILE A 205 -3.53 -23.56 -3.04
CA ILE A 205 -2.71 -22.39 -2.72
C ILE A 205 -2.14 -22.52 -1.30
N ARG A 206 -2.95 -22.89 -0.33
CA ARG A 206 -2.54 -23.06 1.08
C ARG A 206 -1.42 -24.09 1.22
N ALA A 207 -1.50 -25.19 0.49
CA ALA A 207 -0.47 -26.24 0.49
C ALA A 207 0.91 -25.75 -0.04
N ARG A 208 0.95 -24.65 -0.79
CA ARG A 208 2.19 -24.03 -1.26
C ARG A 208 2.81 -23.07 -0.25
N ILE A 209 2.10 -22.70 0.80
CA ILE A 209 2.59 -21.77 1.83
C ILE A 209 3.23 -22.59 2.95
N PRO A 210 4.54 -22.43 3.23
CA PRO A 210 5.21 -23.19 4.30
C PRO A 210 4.56 -23.06 5.67
N MET A 211 3.99 -21.88 6.02
CA MET A 211 3.24 -21.71 7.26
C MET A 211 1.85 -22.36 7.25
N GLY A 212 1.41 -22.99 6.16
CA GLY A 212 0.17 -23.75 6.04
C GLY A 212 -1.13 -22.94 6.13
N ARG A 213 -1.04 -21.62 6.09
CA ARG A 213 -2.19 -20.70 6.18
C ARG A 213 -2.03 -19.46 5.33
N PHE A 214 -3.14 -18.82 5.04
CA PHE A 214 -3.13 -17.47 4.49
C PHE A 214 -2.71 -16.45 5.54
N GLY A 215 -2.09 -15.35 5.11
CA GLY A 215 -1.82 -14.19 5.94
C GLY A 215 -3.12 -13.41 6.26
N LEU A 216 -3.10 -12.68 7.36
CA LEU A 216 -4.15 -11.74 7.71
C LEU A 216 -3.75 -10.32 7.29
N PRO A 217 -4.70 -9.46 6.87
CA PRO A 217 -4.41 -8.04 6.59
C PRO A 217 -3.68 -7.33 7.74
N GLU A 218 -4.00 -7.70 8.97
CA GLU A 218 -3.40 -7.16 10.20
C GLU A 218 -1.91 -7.50 10.33
N GLU A 219 -1.47 -8.63 9.76
CA GLU A 219 -0.05 -9.02 9.77
C GLU A 219 0.76 -8.15 8.82
N ILE A 220 0.18 -7.76 7.69
CA ILE A 220 0.79 -6.78 6.78
C ILE A 220 0.80 -5.40 7.43
N ALA A 221 -0.30 -5.01 8.08
CA ALA A 221 -0.41 -3.73 8.78
C ALA A 221 0.64 -3.57 9.90
N LYS A 222 0.94 -4.62 10.66
CA LYS A 222 2.01 -4.62 11.66
C LYS A 222 3.38 -4.32 11.05
N ALA A 223 3.69 -4.87 9.90
CA ALA A 223 4.94 -4.59 9.19
C ALA A 223 5.00 -3.15 8.68
N VAL A 224 3.86 -2.58 8.24
CA VAL A 224 3.76 -1.16 7.88
C VAL A 224 4.01 -0.28 9.09
N VAL A 225 3.37 -0.56 10.23
CA VAL A 225 3.58 0.20 11.48
C VAL A 225 5.04 0.14 11.92
N PHE A 226 5.67 -1.03 11.87
CA PHE A 226 7.10 -1.18 12.19
C PHE A 226 7.98 -0.28 11.31
N LEU A 227 7.78 -0.29 9.99
CA LEU A 227 8.56 0.55 9.08
C LEU A 227 8.27 2.05 9.26
N ALA A 228 7.05 2.41 9.65
CA ALA A 228 6.66 3.80 9.88
C ALA A 228 7.17 4.36 11.22
N ALA A 229 7.23 3.52 12.27
CA ALA A 229 7.51 3.94 13.63
C ALA A 229 8.94 3.65 14.08
N ASP A 230 9.48 2.48 13.72
CA ASP A 230 10.74 1.95 14.24
C ASP A 230 11.80 1.70 13.13
N GLY A 231 11.44 1.98 11.87
CA GLY A 231 12.27 1.69 10.69
C GLY A 231 13.20 2.84 10.26
N ASP A 232 13.71 3.64 11.18
CA ASP A 232 14.47 4.88 10.86
C ASP A 232 15.74 4.63 10.03
N TYR A 233 16.37 3.48 10.19
CA TYR A 233 17.59 3.10 9.47
C TYR A 233 17.37 2.03 8.40
N ILE A 234 16.09 1.83 8.01
CA ILE A 234 15.68 0.86 6.98
C ILE A 234 15.19 1.63 5.76
N THR A 235 15.94 1.57 4.65
CA THR A 235 15.51 2.19 3.39
C THR A 235 15.98 1.35 2.19
N GLY A 236 15.22 1.41 1.09
CA GLY A 236 15.49 0.65 -0.13
C GLY A 236 15.22 -0.86 -0.03
N GLN A 237 14.65 -1.31 1.09
CA GLN A 237 14.43 -2.72 1.33
C GLN A 237 13.10 -3.19 0.77
N GLN A 238 13.08 -4.46 0.36
CA GLN A 238 11.89 -5.20 0.08
C GLN A 238 11.77 -6.32 1.10
N ILE A 239 10.70 -6.26 1.90
CA ILE A 239 10.46 -7.17 3.02
C ILE A 239 9.31 -8.10 2.67
N ASN A 240 9.56 -9.41 2.73
CA ASN A 240 8.55 -10.44 2.52
C ASN A 240 7.68 -10.62 3.76
N VAL A 241 6.35 -10.53 3.60
CA VAL A 241 5.35 -10.86 4.63
C VAL A 241 4.40 -11.88 4.00
N ASN A 242 4.89 -13.11 3.80
CA ASN A 242 4.26 -14.03 2.85
C ASN A 242 4.18 -15.49 3.34
N GLY A 243 4.47 -15.77 4.62
CA GLY A 243 4.41 -17.13 5.18
C GLY A 243 5.41 -18.12 4.56
N GLY A 244 6.45 -17.61 3.90
CA GLY A 244 7.50 -18.42 3.27
C GLY A 244 7.16 -18.89 1.85
N VAL A 245 6.06 -18.41 1.24
CA VAL A 245 5.72 -18.82 -0.14
C VAL A 245 6.78 -18.40 -1.16
N TYR A 246 7.59 -17.43 -0.81
CA TYR A 246 8.80 -17.00 -1.52
C TYR A 246 9.84 -16.49 -0.52
N MET A 247 11.08 -16.96 -0.68
CA MET A 247 12.24 -16.59 0.16
C MET A 247 13.39 -16.12 -0.72
#